data_7f05269446e02dd95f648df73933d5f6
#
_entry.id   7f05269446e02dd95f648df73933d5f6
#
_cell.length_a   1.000
_cell.length_b   1.000
_cell.length_c   1.000
_cell.angle_alpha   90.00
_cell.angle_beta   90.00
_cell.angle_gamma   90.00
#
_symmetry.space_group_name_H-M   'P 1'
#
loop_
_entity.id
_entity.type
_entity.pdbx_description
1 polymer ?
#
loop_
_entity_poly.entity_id
_entity_poly.type
_entity_poly.pdbx_seq_one_letter_code
_entity_poly.pdbx_strand_id
1 'polypeptide(L)'
;MSAQPLAATLLGRSPRRPAGWLRAYLVMLRFDLSSQRTWLPFAVAMQILLGAGMAIIYGFYVPHLPRAGILYLVSGAPALSLIPLGMVIVPALTGQQRTAGTFDFLWSLPVARGIQVASTLTVCSLIAVPGVVATLALATWRYGVTLSISPAVIPAFLLTSLMASSVGLGLAHLVRNPMVVNLVTNILIFLVLLYSPISFPRSQFPTWLADVHEGLPFYHMAVVIRASLTTGLTTDVGTSYLVLGAWTLAGWLAVGWVMSRRG
;
A
#
# COMPACT_ATOMS: atom_id res chain seq x y z
N MET A 1 -30.27 32.01 46.24
CA MET A 1 -29.75 32.60 44.98
C MET A 1 -29.34 31.45 44.07
N SER A 2 -30.11 31.23 43.02
CA SER A 2 -30.17 29.99 42.19
C SER A 2 -29.08 29.98 41.12
N ALA A 3 -28.22 28.95 41.12
CA ALA A 3 -27.16 28.70 40.18
C ALA A 3 -27.59 27.95 38.88
N GLN A 4 -28.84 28.16 38.44
CA GLN A 4 -29.43 27.40 37.33
C GLN A 4 -29.43 28.00 35.89
N PRO A 5 -28.96 29.23 35.57
CA PRO A 5 -29.03 29.66 34.17
C PRO A 5 -27.79 29.33 33.32
N LEU A 6 -26.65 28.96 33.90
CA LEU A 6 -25.43 28.69 33.11
C LEU A 6 -25.41 27.30 32.45
N ALA A 7 -26.03 26.31 33.08
CA ALA A 7 -26.09 24.95 32.55
C ALA A 7 -26.99 24.81 31.32
N ALA A 8 -28.08 25.58 31.26
CA ALA A 8 -29.04 25.56 30.15
C ALA A 8 -28.47 26.16 28.86
N THR A 9 -27.55 27.14 28.96
CA THR A 9 -26.91 27.79 27.82
C THR A 9 -25.81 26.91 27.20
N LEU A 10 -25.22 26.01 27.97
CA LEU A 10 -24.20 25.04 27.46
C LEU A 10 -24.83 23.81 26.82
N LEU A 11 -26.09 23.48 27.20
CA LEU A 11 -26.82 22.33 26.62
C LEU A 11 -27.59 22.69 25.34
N GLY A 12 -27.71 23.96 24.99
CA GLY A 12 -28.38 24.47 23.78
C GLY A 12 -27.52 24.38 22.49
N ARG A 13 -26.39 23.66 22.49
CA ARG A 13 -25.71 23.33 21.23
C ARG A 13 -26.52 22.29 20.49
N SER A 14 -27.33 22.77 19.52
CA SER A 14 -27.96 21.89 18.54
C SER A 14 -26.97 20.79 18.08
N PRO A 15 -27.39 19.54 17.97
CA PRO A 15 -26.53 18.48 17.46
C PRO A 15 -26.00 18.94 16.12
N ARG A 16 -24.68 19.20 16.05
CA ARG A 16 -24.03 19.58 14.81
C ARG A 16 -24.34 18.47 13.83
N ARG A 17 -25.04 18.78 12.73
CA ARG A 17 -25.26 17.85 11.64
C ARG A 17 -23.97 17.12 11.36
N PRO A 18 -23.95 15.80 11.24
CA PRO A 18 -22.74 15.07 10.93
C PRO A 18 -22.10 15.71 9.70
N ALA A 19 -20.83 16.07 9.81
CA ALA A 19 -20.10 16.66 8.67
C ALA A 19 -20.25 15.72 7.48
N GLY A 20 -20.58 16.27 6.31
CA GLY A 20 -20.72 15.45 5.11
C GLY A 20 -19.45 14.58 4.94
N TRP A 21 -19.60 13.35 4.46
CA TRP A 21 -18.54 12.35 4.33
C TRP A 21 -17.26 12.96 3.70
N LEU A 22 -17.41 13.73 2.64
CA LEU A 22 -16.28 14.39 1.95
C LEU A 22 -15.53 15.38 2.86
N ARG A 23 -16.27 16.19 3.63
CA ARG A 23 -15.65 17.15 4.56
C ARG A 23 -14.89 16.44 5.68
N ALA A 24 -15.45 15.37 6.22
CA ALA A 24 -14.79 14.55 7.24
C ALA A 24 -13.52 13.91 6.68
N TYR A 25 -13.56 13.38 5.44
CA TYR A 25 -12.42 12.82 4.74
C TYR A 25 -11.31 13.86 4.51
N LEU A 26 -11.64 15.05 4.01
CA LEU A 26 -10.63 16.10 3.76
C LEU A 26 -9.99 16.61 5.05
N VAL A 27 -10.76 16.72 6.14
CA VAL A 27 -10.21 17.09 7.45
C VAL A 27 -9.25 16.01 7.95
N MET A 28 -9.63 14.74 7.82
CA MET A 28 -8.79 13.60 8.22
C MET A 28 -7.52 13.52 7.38
N LEU A 29 -7.63 13.71 6.07
CA LEU A 29 -6.50 13.74 5.16
C LEU A 29 -5.51 14.86 5.51
N ARG A 30 -6.01 16.06 5.80
CA ARG A 30 -5.17 17.19 6.29
C ARG A 30 -4.50 16.87 7.61
N PHE A 31 -5.22 16.22 8.53
CA PHE A 31 -4.66 15.79 9.81
C PHE A 31 -3.51 14.78 9.59
N ASP A 32 -3.74 13.72 8.79
CA ASP A 32 -2.73 12.71 8.50
C ASP A 32 -1.49 13.31 7.81
N LEU A 33 -1.68 14.16 6.79
CA LEU A 33 -0.58 14.85 6.11
C LEU A 33 0.20 15.76 7.06
N SER A 34 -0.49 16.52 7.91
CA SER A 34 0.15 17.42 8.87
C SER A 34 0.90 16.66 9.95
N SER A 35 0.32 15.58 10.44
CA SER A 35 0.92 14.70 11.45
C SER A 35 2.19 14.03 10.93
N GLN A 36 2.22 13.68 9.65
CA GLN A 36 3.33 12.99 8.99
C GLN A 36 4.32 13.93 8.29
N ARG A 37 4.11 15.26 8.32
CA ARG A 37 4.89 16.21 7.51
C ARG A 37 6.40 16.11 7.69
N THR A 38 6.87 15.80 8.89
CA THR A 38 8.31 15.68 9.20
C THR A 38 8.89 14.38 8.66
N TRP A 39 8.08 13.30 8.67
CA TRP A 39 8.50 11.97 8.23
C TRP A 39 8.26 11.74 6.73
N LEU A 40 7.30 12.45 6.13
CA LEU A 40 6.89 12.28 4.73
C LEU A 40 8.05 12.40 3.71
N PRO A 41 8.92 13.42 3.78
CA PRO A 41 10.06 13.52 2.86
C PRO A 41 11.02 12.35 2.96
N PHE A 42 11.24 11.86 4.19
CA PHE A 42 12.07 10.68 4.42
C PHE A 42 11.43 9.41 3.84
N ALA A 43 10.12 9.22 4.02
CA ALA A 43 9.39 8.11 3.42
C ALA A 43 9.46 8.12 1.90
N VAL A 44 9.28 9.28 1.27
CA VAL A 44 9.41 9.45 -0.18
C VAL A 44 10.84 9.15 -0.65
N ALA A 45 11.85 9.66 0.05
CA ALA A 45 13.24 9.39 -0.27
C ALA A 45 13.58 7.89 -0.16
N MET A 46 13.08 7.21 0.87
CA MET A 46 13.23 5.75 1.04
C MET A 46 12.54 4.97 -0.09
N GLN A 47 11.35 5.40 -0.54
CA GLN A 47 10.65 4.77 -1.65
C GLN A 47 11.43 4.91 -2.97
N ILE A 48 11.97 6.10 -3.23
CA ILE A 48 12.82 6.35 -4.40
C ILE A 48 14.07 5.47 -4.32
N LEU A 49 14.75 5.45 -3.16
CA LEU A 49 15.97 4.67 -2.96
C LEU A 49 15.71 3.17 -3.13
N LEU A 50 14.62 2.66 -2.57
CA LEU A 50 14.26 1.24 -2.68
C LEU A 50 13.99 0.85 -4.14
N GLY A 51 13.11 1.57 -4.82
CA GLY A 51 12.73 1.23 -6.19
C GLY A 51 13.86 1.49 -7.20
N ALA A 52 14.51 2.64 -7.14
CA ALA A 52 15.62 2.99 -8.00
C ALA A 52 16.86 2.14 -7.69
N GLY A 53 17.14 1.88 -6.41
CA GLY A 53 18.22 1.01 -5.97
C GLY A 53 18.08 -0.40 -6.52
N MET A 54 16.88 -0.98 -6.44
CA MET A 54 16.62 -2.30 -7.01
C MET A 54 16.83 -2.32 -8.54
N ALA A 55 16.35 -1.30 -9.26
CA ALA A 55 16.56 -1.19 -10.70
C ALA A 55 18.06 -1.12 -11.07
N ILE A 56 18.88 -0.41 -10.28
CA ILE A 56 20.33 -0.32 -10.50
C ILE A 56 21.01 -1.64 -10.19
N ILE A 57 20.72 -2.24 -9.03
CA ILE A 57 21.35 -3.49 -8.57
C ILE A 57 21.14 -4.61 -9.58
N TYR A 58 19.94 -4.79 -10.09
CA TYR A 58 19.67 -5.81 -11.11
C TYR A 58 20.49 -5.63 -12.37
N GLY A 59 20.81 -4.40 -12.76
CA GLY A 59 21.69 -4.14 -13.92
C GLY A 59 23.12 -4.60 -13.74
N PHE A 60 23.62 -4.66 -12.50
CA PHE A 60 24.94 -5.18 -12.19
C PHE A 60 24.96 -6.71 -12.13
N TYR A 61 23.90 -7.31 -11.59
CA TYR A 61 23.85 -8.78 -11.45
C TYR A 61 23.57 -9.53 -12.74
N VAL A 62 22.90 -8.91 -13.71
CA VAL A 62 22.51 -9.57 -14.97
C VAL A 62 22.85 -8.69 -16.18
N PRO A 63 24.13 -8.49 -16.49
CA PRO A 63 24.59 -7.53 -17.49
C PRO A 63 24.19 -7.89 -18.94
N HIS A 64 23.80 -9.14 -19.23
CA HIS A 64 23.49 -9.62 -20.58
C HIS A 64 22.04 -10.10 -20.75
N LEU A 65 21.09 -9.47 -20.04
CA LEU A 65 19.68 -9.80 -20.23
C LEU A 65 19.21 -9.43 -21.65
N PRO A 66 18.46 -10.33 -22.31
CA PRO A 66 17.78 -9.98 -23.54
C PRO A 66 16.77 -8.85 -23.27
N ARG A 67 16.44 -8.07 -24.31
CA ARG A 67 15.53 -6.91 -24.18
C ARG A 67 14.19 -7.24 -23.49
N ALA A 68 13.64 -8.42 -23.75
CA ALA A 68 12.44 -8.91 -23.08
C ALA A 68 12.62 -9.09 -21.56
N GLY A 69 13.78 -9.61 -21.14
CA GLY A 69 14.13 -9.78 -19.74
C GLY A 69 14.30 -8.43 -19.02
N ILE A 70 14.93 -7.45 -19.69
CA ILE A 70 15.05 -6.09 -19.16
C ILE A 70 13.66 -5.45 -18.99
N LEU A 71 12.79 -5.55 -19.99
CA LEU A 71 11.40 -5.03 -19.91
C LEU A 71 10.62 -5.71 -18.79
N TYR A 72 10.80 -7.03 -18.61
CA TYR A 72 10.18 -7.79 -17.54
C TYR A 72 10.59 -7.27 -16.15
N LEU A 73 11.87 -7.02 -15.97
CA LEU A 73 12.46 -6.52 -14.73
C LEU A 73 12.01 -5.09 -14.44
N VAL A 74 12.13 -4.19 -15.42
CA VAL A 74 11.75 -2.77 -15.29
C VAL A 74 10.26 -2.62 -14.98
N SER A 75 9.41 -3.39 -15.64
CA SER A 75 7.95 -3.34 -15.42
C SER A 75 7.50 -3.97 -14.11
N GLY A 76 8.30 -4.86 -13.51
CA GLY A 76 8.05 -5.43 -12.19
C GLY A 76 8.53 -4.54 -11.02
N ALA A 77 9.49 -3.66 -11.27
CA ALA A 77 10.10 -2.82 -10.24
C ALA A 77 9.09 -1.94 -9.42
N PRO A 78 8.04 -1.36 -10.02
CA PRO A 78 7.03 -0.65 -9.24
C PRO A 78 6.31 -1.50 -8.21
N ALA A 79 6.04 -2.78 -8.50
CA ALA A 79 5.42 -3.68 -7.53
C ALA A 79 6.33 -3.89 -6.30
N LEU A 80 7.65 -3.98 -6.51
CA LEU A 80 8.63 -4.10 -5.43
C LEU A 80 8.66 -2.90 -4.50
N SER A 81 8.30 -1.71 -4.97
CA SER A 81 8.21 -0.51 -4.14
C SER A 81 6.85 -0.38 -3.44
N LEU A 82 5.76 -0.81 -4.09
CA LEU A 82 4.40 -0.73 -3.54
C LEU A 82 4.13 -1.73 -2.41
N ILE A 83 4.65 -2.95 -2.52
CA ILE A 83 4.43 -4.01 -1.54
C ILE A 83 4.96 -3.62 -0.15
N PRO A 84 6.23 -3.17 0.01
CA PRO A 84 6.73 -2.73 1.31
C PRO A 84 5.96 -1.55 1.90
N LEU A 85 5.51 -0.62 1.05
CA LEU A 85 4.73 0.51 1.51
C LEU A 85 3.46 0.07 2.24
N GLY A 86 2.67 -0.81 1.64
CA GLY A 86 1.44 -1.29 2.24
C GLY A 86 1.68 -2.23 3.42
N MET A 87 2.62 -3.15 3.31
CA MET A 87 2.84 -4.20 4.30
C MET A 87 3.68 -3.76 5.50
N VAL A 88 4.57 -2.79 5.35
CA VAL A 88 5.48 -2.35 6.43
C VAL A 88 5.13 -0.95 6.93
N ILE A 89 4.99 0.02 6.03
CA ILE A 89 4.80 1.43 6.43
C ILE A 89 3.41 1.64 7.03
N VAL A 90 2.36 1.08 6.44
CA VAL A 90 0.99 1.22 6.96
C VAL A 90 0.85 0.68 8.39
N PRO A 91 1.29 -0.54 8.73
CA PRO A 91 1.23 -1.02 10.11
C PRO A 91 2.18 -0.27 11.05
N ALA A 92 3.33 0.20 10.59
CA ALA A 92 4.23 1.01 11.40
C ALA A 92 3.58 2.35 11.80
N LEU A 93 2.88 3.02 10.89
CA LEU A 93 2.11 4.24 11.18
C LEU A 93 1.01 3.97 12.21
N THR A 94 0.28 2.85 12.06
CA THR A 94 -0.75 2.45 13.01
C THR A 94 -0.16 2.15 14.39
N GLY A 95 1.01 1.51 14.43
CA GLY A 95 1.75 1.25 15.66
C GLY A 95 2.21 2.53 16.36
N GLN A 96 2.73 3.50 15.61
CA GLN A 96 3.10 4.82 16.14
C GLN A 96 1.90 5.58 16.71
N GLN A 97 0.77 5.56 16.03
CA GLN A 97 -0.47 6.17 16.53
C GLN A 97 -0.92 5.56 17.86
N ARG A 98 -0.74 4.24 18.03
CA ARG A 98 -1.06 3.54 19.30
C ARG A 98 -0.12 3.95 20.43
N THR A 99 1.18 3.97 20.18
CA THR A 99 2.18 4.32 21.22
C THR A 99 2.08 5.80 21.61
N ALA A 100 1.68 6.68 20.71
CA ALA A 100 1.45 8.09 20.95
C ALA A 100 0.07 8.39 21.61
N GLY A 101 -0.79 7.38 21.82
CA GLY A 101 -2.16 7.57 22.32
C GLY A 101 -3.11 8.25 21.31
N THR A 102 -2.63 8.63 20.15
CA THR A 102 -3.43 9.29 19.11
C THR A 102 -4.48 8.35 18.51
N PHE A 103 -4.20 7.05 18.53
CA PHE A 103 -5.11 6.03 18.04
C PHE A 103 -6.47 6.06 18.78
N ASP A 104 -6.45 6.05 20.12
CA ASP A 104 -7.67 6.06 20.93
C ASP A 104 -8.42 7.38 20.78
N PHE A 105 -7.69 8.51 20.69
CA PHE A 105 -8.30 9.80 20.38
C PHE A 105 -9.04 9.79 19.03
N LEU A 106 -8.40 9.29 17.97
CA LEU A 106 -9.03 9.20 16.64
C LEU A 106 -10.27 8.28 16.66
N TRP A 107 -10.24 7.22 17.46
CA TRP A 107 -11.35 6.27 17.60
C TRP A 107 -12.51 6.83 18.42
N SER A 108 -12.28 7.83 19.26
CA SER A 108 -13.32 8.54 20.00
C SER A 108 -14.06 9.61 19.17
N LEU A 109 -13.52 9.97 17.99
CA LEU A 109 -14.15 10.95 17.12
C LEU A 109 -15.43 10.37 16.47
N PRO A 110 -16.47 11.19 16.31
CA PRO A 110 -17.73 10.79 15.65
C PRO A 110 -17.55 10.75 14.12
N VAL A 111 -16.53 10.02 13.64
CA VAL A 111 -16.17 9.86 12.22
C VAL A 111 -16.20 8.38 11.89
N ALA A 112 -16.81 8.03 10.75
CA ALA A 112 -16.83 6.64 10.31
C ALA A 112 -15.38 6.10 10.14
N ARG A 113 -15.10 4.94 10.72
CA ARG A 113 -13.78 4.29 10.71
C ARG A 113 -13.21 4.13 9.28
N GLY A 114 -14.10 3.88 8.31
CA GLY A 114 -13.71 3.81 6.90
C GLY A 114 -13.11 5.11 6.35
N ILE A 115 -13.48 6.27 6.89
CA ILE A 115 -12.91 7.57 6.49
C ILE A 115 -11.44 7.67 6.94
N GLN A 116 -11.13 7.25 8.16
CA GLN A 116 -9.76 7.23 8.66
C GLN A 116 -8.88 6.30 7.82
N VAL A 117 -9.36 5.09 7.56
CA VAL A 117 -8.65 4.13 6.71
C VAL A 117 -8.44 4.68 5.31
N ALA A 118 -9.46 5.27 4.68
CA ALA A 118 -9.36 5.88 3.36
C ALA A 118 -8.33 7.03 3.33
N SER A 119 -8.28 7.85 4.38
CA SER A 119 -7.29 8.93 4.53
C SER A 119 -5.86 8.36 4.57
N THR A 120 -5.61 7.41 5.47
CA THR A 120 -4.29 6.76 5.60
C THR A 120 -3.84 6.12 4.28
N LEU A 121 -4.75 5.42 3.58
CA LEU A 121 -4.45 4.83 2.26
C LEU A 121 -4.10 5.87 1.22
N THR A 122 -4.80 7.00 1.22
CA THR A 122 -4.50 8.09 0.28
C THR A 122 -3.12 8.68 0.54
N VAL A 123 -2.75 8.91 1.81
CA VAL A 123 -1.41 9.38 2.17
C VAL A 123 -0.34 8.36 1.73
N CYS A 124 -0.56 7.07 2.00
CA CYS A 124 0.37 6.03 1.56
C CYS A 124 0.49 5.97 0.03
N SER A 125 -0.62 6.08 -0.70
CA SER A 125 -0.60 6.12 -2.17
C SER A 125 0.15 7.35 -2.69
N LEU A 126 -0.02 8.51 -2.06
CA LEU A 126 0.73 9.73 -2.41
C LEU A 126 2.24 9.59 -2.17
N ILE A 127 2.64 8.88 -1.11
CA ILE A 127 4.06 8.58 -0.85
C ILE A 127 4.62 7.62 -1.91
N ALA A 128 3.80 6.67 -2.39
CA ALA A 128 4.22 5.67 -3.37
C ALA A 128 4.48 6.27 -4.76
N VAL A 129 3.67 7.23 -5.19
CA VAL A 129 3.73 7.80 -6.55
C VAL A 129 5.13 8.31 -6.93
N PRO A 130 5.79 9.18 -6.14
CA PRO A 130 7.14 9.64 -6.45
C PRO A 130 8.15 8.50 -6.57
N GLY A 131 8.05 7.48 -5.70
CA GLY A 131 8.92 6.32 -5.73
C GLY A 131 8.75 5.50 -7.00
N VAL A 132 7.51 5.22 -7.39
CA VAL A 132 7.19 4.48 -8.63
C VAL A 132 7.67 5.27 -9.86
N VAL A 133 7.36 6.56 -9.92
CA VAL A 133 7.79 7.42 -11.04
C VAL A 133 9.31 7.48 -11.16
N ALA A 134 10.02 7.69 -10.05
CA ALA A 134 11.48 7.72 -10.03
C ALA A 134 12.09 6.37 -10.45
N THR A 135 11.51 5.26 -9.96
CA THR A 135 11.93 3.91 -10.34
C THR A 135 11.80 3.67 -11.84
N LEU A 136 10.64 4.00 -12.42
CA LEU A 136 10.40 3.85 -13.85
C LEU A 136 11.29 4.77 -14.67
N ALA A 137 11.43 6.03 -14.28
CA ALA A 137 12.26 7.02 -14.97
C ALA A 137 13.74 6.58 -14.98
N LEU A 138 14.26 6.15 -13.83
CA LEU A 138 15.63 5.69 -13.73
C LEU A 138 15.87 4.40 -14.51
N ALA A 139 14.93 3.44 -14.41
CA ALA A 139 15.05 2.17 -15.09
C ALA A 139 14.95 2.34 -16.62
N THR A 140 14.03 3.15 -17.12
CA THR A 140 13.92 3.45 -18.56
C THR A 140 15.15 4.17 -19.08
N TRP A 141 15.66 5.18 -18.34
CA TRP A 141 16.88 5.89 -18.69
C TRP A 141 18.12 4.98 -18.69
N ARG A 142 18.27 4.16 -17.65
CA ARG A 142 19.47 3.30 -17.48
C ARG A 142 19.55 2.19 -18.51
N TYR A 143 18.40 1.61 -18.88
CA TYR A 143 18.35 0.46 -19.79
C TYR A 143 17.95 0.82 -21.22
N GLY A 144 17.63 2.08 -21.50
CA GLY A 144 17.24 2.52 -22.84
C GLY A 144 15.97 1.83 -23.36
N VAL A 145 15.07 1.40 -22.46
CA VAL A 145 13.82 0.74 -22.84
C VAL A 145 12.67 1.72 -22.87
N THR A 146 11.77 1.53 -23.83
CA THR A 146 10.51 2.29 -23.92
C THR A 146 9.38 1.48 -23.32
N LEU A 147 8.59 2.13 -22.46
CA LEU A 147 7.39 1.57 -21.86
C LEU A 147 6.15 2.05 -22.63
N SER A 148 5.17 1.17 -22.80
CA SER A 148 3.86 1.50 -23.35
C SER A 148 2.85 1.65 -22.22
N ILE A 149 2.83 2.85 -21.61
CA ILE A 149 1.97 3.14 -20.47
C ILE A 149 0.53 3.23 -20.93
N SER A 150 -0.33 2.35 -20.41
CA SER A 150 -1.76 2.37 -20.67
C SER A 150 -2.53 3.02 -19.51
N PRO A 151 -3.77 3.52 -19.73
CA PRO A 151 -4.63 4.03 -18.66
C PRO A 151 -4.92 3.00 -17.56
N ALA A 152 -4.74 1.71 -17.83
CA ALA A 152 -4.86 0.63 -16.87
C ALA A 152 -3.82 0.70 -15.72
N VAL A 153 -2.79 1.56 -15.84
CA VAL A 153 -1.81 1.79 -14.76
C VAL A 153 -2.47 2.34 -13.49
N ILE A 154 -3.52 3.15 -13.63
CA ILE A 154 -4.24 3.73 -12.48
C ILE A 154 -4.95 2.63 -11.67
N PRO A 155 -5.85 1.80 -12.23
CA PRO A 155 -6.49 0.73 -11.48
C PRO A 155 -5.49 -0.33 -11.01
N ALA A 156 -4.44 -0.64 -11.78
CA ALA A 156 -3.39 -1.57 -11.36
C ALA A 156 -2.64 -1.06 -10.11
N PHE A 157 -2.24 0.21 -10.12
CA PHE A 157 -1.59 0.87 -8.98
C PHE A 157 -2.49 0.89 -7.74
N LEU A 158 -3.74 1.33 -7.91
CA LEU A 158 -4.70 1.41 -6.79
C LEU A 158 -4.98 0.03 -6.20
N LEU A 159 -5.25 -0.97 -7.02
CA LEU A 159 -5.56 -2.31 -6.57
C LEU A 159 -4.37 -2.96 -5.84
N THR A 160 -3.16 -2.79 -6.38
CA THR A 160 -1.91 -3.25 -5.74
C THR A 160 -1.69 -2.56 -4.39
N SER A 161 -1.86 -1.25 -4.32
CA SER A 161 -1.72 -0.48 -3.07
C SER A 161 -2.76 -0.88 -2.03
N LEU A 162 -4.02 -1.06 -2.44
CA LEU A 162 -5.11 -1.51 -1.57
C LEU A 162 -4.86 -2.91 -1.02
N MET A 163 -4.41 -3.83 -1.87
CA MET A 163 -4.11 -5.20 -1.44
C MET A 163 -2.95 -5.23 -0.44
N ALA A 164 -1.82 -4.59 -0.76
CA ALA A 164 -0.67 -4.54 0.14
C ALA A 164 -1.04 -3.91 1.50
N SER A 165 -1.83 -2.83 1.48
CA SER A 165 -2.29 -2.15 2.70
C SER A 165 -3.28 -2.97 3.50
N SER A 166 -4.13 -3.79 2.87
CA SER A 166 -5.06 -4.67 3.60
C SER A 166 -4.32 -5.71 4.45
N VAL A 167 -3.22 -6.26 3.94
CA VAL A 167 -2.35 -7.18 4.70
C VAL A 167 -1.72 -6.46 5.89
N GLY A 168 -1.12 -5.29 5.66
CA GLY A 168 -0.48 -4.50 6.70
C GLY A 168 -1.45 -4.07 7.80
N LEU A 169 -2.61 -3.51 7.43
CA LEU A 169 -3.66 -3.11 8.39
C LEU A 169 -4.27 -4.32 9.11
N GLY A 170 -4.49 -5.42 8.40
CA GLY A 170 -4.98 -6.65 9.00
C GLY A 170 -4.07 -7.11 10.13
N LEU A 171 -2.77 -7.19 9.89
CA LEU A 171 -1.76 -7.55 10.89
C LEU A 171 -1.71 -6.53 12.04
N ALA A 172 -1.74 -5.22 11.73
CA ALA A 172 -1.72 -4.17 12.74
C ALA A 172 -2.93 -4.21 13.68
N HIS A 173 -4.09 -4.67 13.20
CA HIS A 173 -5.28 -4.81 14.02
C HIS A 173 -5.40 -6.17 14.71
N LEU A 174 -4.86 -7.24 14.12
CA LEU A 174 -4.85 -8.58 14.73
C LEU A 174 -3.88 -8.65 15.92
N VAL A 175 -2.70 -8.08 15.78
CA VAL A 175 -1.63 -8.15 16.77
C VAL A 175 -1.58 -6.85 17.56
N ARG A 176 -1.63 -6.93 18.90
CA ARG A 176 -1.61 -5.75 19.78
C ARG A 176 -0.23 -5.12 19.91
N ASN A 177 0.82 -5.95 19.86
CA ASN A 177 2.19 -5.49 20.06
C ASN A 177 2.80 -4.98 18.74
N PRO A 178 3.09 -3.67 18.61
CA PRO A 178 3.66 -3.10 17.39
C PRO A 178 5.00 -3.71 16.98
N MET A 179 5.81 -4.14 17.96
CA MET A 179 7.10 -4.77 17.69
C MET A 179 6.93 -6.14 17.00
N VAL A 180 5.94 -6.92 17.44
CA VAL A 180 5.61 -8.21 16.80
C VAL A 180 5.05 -7.98 15.39
N VAL A 181 4.21 -6.96 15.21
CA VAL A 181 3.70 -6.58 13.87
C VAL A 181 4.87 -6.27 12.94
N ASN A 182 5.80 -5.41 13.36
CA ASN A 182 6.97 -5.07 12.56
C ASN A 182 7.84 -6.29 12.24
N LEU A 183 8.06 -7.18 13.19
CA LEU A 183 8.83 -8.41 12.95
C LEU A 183 8.15 -9.29 11.89
N VAL A 184 6.85 -9.55 12.05
CA VAL A 184 6.09 -10.40 11.14
C VAL A 184 6.02 -9.78 9.73
N THR A 185 5.75 -8.49 9.63
CA THR A 185 5.67 -7.80 8.33
C THR A 185 7.03 -7.77 7.62
N ASN A 186 8.13 -7.58 8.35
CA ASN A 186 9.47 -7.66 7.76
C ASN A 186 9.82 -9.07 7.27
N ILE A 187 9.49 -10.11 8.03
CA ILE A 187 9.68 -11.49 7.57
C ILE A 187 8.86 -11.75 6.31
N LEU A 188 7.58 -11.37 6.30
CA LEU A 188 6.72 -11.55 5.14
C LEU A 188 7.25 -10.81 3.90
N ILE A 189 7.73 -9.57 4.06
CA ILE A 189 8.26 -8.83 2.91
C ILE A 189 9.52 -9.48 2.36
N PHE A 190 10.43 -9.97 3.21
CA PHE A 190 11.60 -10.70 2.76
C PHE A 190 11.21 -11.97 2.00
N LEU A 191 10.24 -12.73 2.50
CA LEU A 191 9.72 -13.90 1.79
C LEU A 191 9.15 -13.52 0.41
N VAL A 192 8.35 -12.44 0.34
CA VAL A 192 7.79 -11.97 -0.93
C VAL A 192 8.89 -11.51 -1.90
N LEU A 193 9.86 -10.72 -1.43
CA LEU A 193 10.91 -10.18 -2.29
C LEU A 193 11.87 -11.27 -2.80
N LEU A 194 12.15 -12.29 -1.99
CA LEU A 194 13.10 -13.35 -2.35
C LEU A 194 12.45 -14.46 -3.19
N TYR A 195 11.22 -14.82 -2.88
CA TYR A 195 10.60 -16.02 -3.44
C TYR A 195 9.49 -15.73 -4.46
N SER A 196 8.96 -14.50 -4.53
CA SER A 196 7.90 -14.19 -5.48
C SER A 196 8.44 -13.88 -6.89
N PRO A 197 7.80 -14.40 -7.95
CA PRO A 197 8.18 -14.18 -9.33
C PRO A 197 7.77 -12.78 -9.84
N ILE A 198 8.24 -11.75 -9.13
CA ILE A 198 8.00 -10.34 -9.47
C ILE A 198 9.02 -9.85 -10.48
N SER A 199 10.31 -10.08 -10.20
CA SER A 199 11.43 -9.59 -11.02
C SER A 199 11.84 -10.56 -12.11
N PHE A 200 11.59 -11.85 -11.90
CA PHE A 200 11.96 -12.91 -12.82
C PHE A 200 10.72 -13.69 -13.29
N PRO A 201 10.73 -14.23 -14.53
CA PRO A 201 9.63 -15.05 -15.04
C PRO A 201 9.40 -16.31 -14.21
N ARG A 202 8.13 -16.73 -14.08
CA ARG A 202 7.75 -17.97 -13.39
C ARG A 202 8.52 -19.20 -13.86
N SER A 203 8.89 -19.25 -15.15
CA SER A 203 9.61 -20.37 -15.75
C SER A 203 11.02 -20.61 -15.16
N GLN A 204 11.55 -19.65 -14.40
CA GLN A 204 12.85 -19.78 -13.74
C GLN A 204 12.74 -20.34 -12.31
N PHE A 205 11.51 -20.48 -11.80
CA PHE A 205 11.27 -21.02 -10.46
C PHE A 205 10.92 -22.52 -10.51
N PRO A 206 11.18 -23.26 -9.42
CA PRO A 206 10.66 -24.62 -9.27
C PRO A 206 9.13 -24.66 -9.41
N THR A 207 8.59 -25.69 -10.04
CA THR A 207 7.16 -25.81 -10.36
C THR A 207 6.27 -25.61 -9.13
N TRP A 208 6.61 -26.28 -8.02
CA TRP A 208 5.86 -26.17 -6.76
C TRP A 208 5.77 -24.72 -6.25
N LEU A 209 6.85 -23.94 -6.40
CA LEU A 209 6.88 -22.54 -5.95
C LEU A 209 6.09 -21.64 -6.90
N ALA A 210 6.17 -21.90 -8.20
CA ALA A 210 5.40 -21.21 -9.22
C ALA A 210 3.89 -21.42 -9.01
N ASP A 211 3.46 -22.66 -8.68
CA ASP A 211 2.06 -23.01 -8.43
C ASP A 211 1.52 -22.36 -7.14
N VAL A 212 2.30 -22.33 -6.08
CA VAL A 212 1.94 -21.59 -4.85
C VAL A 212 1.68 -20.11 -5.14
N HIS A 213 2.52 -19.48 -5.97
CA HIS A 213 2.38 -18.06 -6.30
C HIS A 213 1.20 -17.75 -7.23
N GLU A 214 0.66 -18.75 -7.92
CA GLU A 214 -0.56 -18.62 -8.70
C GLU A 214 -1.81 -18.36 -7.83
N GLY A 215 -1.80 -18.89 -6.61
CA GLY A 215 -2.82 -18.62 -5.60
C GLY A 215 -2.56 -17.37 -4.76
N LEU A 216 -1.34 -16.81 -4.74
CA LEU A 216 -0.96 -15.68 -3.90
C LEU A 216 -1.09 -14.35 -4.64
N PRO A 217 -1.50 -13.26 -3.96
CA PRO A 217 -1.75 -11.97 -4.59
C PRO A 217 -0.48 -11.29 -5.12
N PHE A 218 0.70 -11.57 -4.55
CA PHE A 218 1.93 -10.84 -4.85
C PHE A 218 2.40 -10.99 -6.29
N TYR A 219 2.29 -12.18 -6.86
CA TYR A 219 2.55 -12.42 -8.28
C TYR A 219 1.60 -11.59 -9.16
N HIS A 220 0.32 -11.61 -8.83
CA HIS A 220 -0.72 -10.90 -9.59
C HIS A 220 -0.56 -9.37 -9.52
N MET A 221 -0.05 -8.83 -8.41
CA MET A 221 0.33 -7.41 -8.31
C MET A 221 1.35 -7.02 -9.40
N ALA A 222 2.38 -7.83 -9.58
CA ALA A 222 3.39 -7.59 -10.60
C ALA A 222 2.82 -7.77 -12.01
N VAL A 223 1.95 -8.75 -12.24
CA VAL A 223 1.33 -9.01 -13.54
C VAL A 223 0.46 -7.83 -13.97
N VAL A 224 -0.44 -7.31 -13.12
CA VAL A 224 -1.34 -6.20 -13.48
C VAL A 224 -0.57 -4.90 -13.74
N ILE A 225 0.47 -4.62 -12.94
CA ILE A 225 1.35 -3.46 -13.16
C ILE A 225 2.13 -3.63 -14.46
N ARG A 226 2.72 -4.79 -14.69
CA ARG A 226 3.47 -5.10 -15.92
C ARG A 226 2.59 -4.97 -17.16
N ALA A 227 1.39 -5.52 -17.13
CA ALA A 227 0.42 -5.42 -18.22
C ALA A 227 0.03 -3.97 -18.54
N SER A 228 0.03 -3.09 -17.54
CA SER A 228 -0.27 -1.67 -17.72
C SER A 228 0.90 -0.85 -18.29
N LEU A 229 2.13 -1.38 -18.20
CA LEU A 229 3.36 -0.70 -18.61
C LEU A 229 3.99 -1.28 -19.88
N THR A 230 3.55 -2.48 -20.29
CA THR A 230 4.14 -3.20 -21.44
C THR A 230 3.05 -3.90 -22.25
N THR A 231 3.32 -4.15 -23.53
CA THR A 231 2.46 -4.95 -24.41
C THR A 231 3.09 -6.32 -24.67
N GLY A 232 2.28 -7.38 -24.57
CA GLY A 232 2.69 -8.74 -24.97
C GLY A 232 3.63 -9.50 -24.03
N LEU A 233 3.96 -8.95 -22.86
CA LEU A 233 4.83 -9.65 -21.87
C LEU A 233 4.04 -10.48 -20.83
N THR A 234 2.74 -10.31 -20.77
CA THR A 234 1.89 -10.99 -19.81
C THR A 234 0.70 -11.64 -20.50
N THR A 235 0.41 -12.86 -20.10
CA THR A 235 -0.82 -13.59 -20.42
C THR A 235 -1.76 -13.52 -19.21
N ASP A 236 -3.04 -13.83 -19.40
CA ASP A 236 -4.04 -14.01 -18.33
C ASP A 236 -4.19 -12.81 -17.36
N VAL A 237 -4.09 -11.60 -17.93
CA VAL A 237 -4.23 -10.36 -17.17
C VAL A 237 -5.59 -10.27 -16.47
N GLY A 238 -6.66 -10.74 -17.12
CA GLY A 238 -8.00 -10.79 -16.53
C GLY A 238 -8.05 -11.65 -15.27
N THR A 239 -7.49 -12.85 -15.31
CA THR A 239 -7.38 -13.73 -14.15
C THR A 239 -6.59 -13.06 -13.01
N SER A 240 -5.51 -12.35 -13.35
CA SER A 240 -4.72 -11.63 -12.35
C SER A 240 -5.50 -10.50 -11.67
N TYR A 241 -6.33 -9.76 -12.39
CA TYR A 241 -7.22 -8.77 -11.78
C TYR A 241 -8.29 -9.41 -10.90
N LEU A 242 -8.84 -10.56 -11.30
CA LEU A 242 -9.83 -11.29 -10.51
C LEU A 242 -9.23 -11.82 -9.20
N VAL A 243 -8.09 -12.50 -9.27
CA VAL A 243 -7.40 -13.02 -8.07
C VAL A 243 -7.02 -11.88 -7.14
N LEU A 244 -6.41 -10.82 -7.66
CA LEU A 244 -6.01 -9.67 -6.87
C LEU A 244 -7.21 -8.94 -6.27
N GLY A 245 -8.30 -8.80 -7.02
CA GLY A 245 -9.57 -8.25 -6.54
C GLY A 245 -10.20 -9.09 -5.44
N ALA A 246 -10.23 -10.41 -5.59
CA ALA A 246 -10.76 -11.33 -4.58
C ALA A 246 -9.95 -11.26 -3.27
N TRP A 247 -8.62 -11.26 -3.35
CA TRP A 247 -7.74 -11.10 -2.19
C TRP A 247 -7.89 -9.73 -1.53
N THR A 248 -8.00 -8.67 -2.33
CA THR A 248 -8.23 -7.31 -1.82
C THR A 248 -9.55 -7.24 -1.06
N LEU A 249 -10.63 -7.77 -1.65
CA LEU A 249 -11.93 -7.82 -1.01
C LEU A 249 -11.90 -8.63 0.29
N ALA A 250 -11.33 -9.84 0.26
CA ALA A 250 -11.19 -10.69 1.43
C ALA A 250 -10.35 -10.00 2.53
N GLY A 251 -9.25 -9.36 2.16
CA GLY A 251 -8.41 -8.61 3.09
C GLY A 251 -9.17 -7.46 3.76
N TRP A 252 -9.92 -6.68 3.00
CA TRP A 252 -10.71 -5.56 3.54
C TRP A 252 -11.90 -6.02 4.37
N LEU A 253 -12.56 -7.11 4.01
CA LEU A 253 -13.60 -7.73 4.83
C LEU A 253 -13.02 -8.22 6.17
N ALA A 254 -11.85 -8.85 6.15
CA ALA A 254 -11.15 -9.28 7.36
C ALA A 254 -10.76 -8.09 8.25
N VAL A 255 -10.22 -7.02 7.67
CA VAL A 255 -9.92 -5.77 8.41
C VAL A 255 -11.18 -5.20 9.03
N GLY A 256 -12.26 -5.07 8.27
CA GLY A 256 -13.55 -4.56 8.76
C GLY A 256 -14.11 -5.41 9.90
N TRP A 257 -14.04 -6.73 9.78
CA TRP A 257 -14.50 -7.66 10.81
C TRP A 257 -13.66 -7.55 12.09
N VAL A 258 -12.34 -7.48 11.99
CA VAL A 258 -11.46 -7.30 13.16
C VAL A 258 -11.73 -5.96 13.84
N MET A 259 -11.92 -4.89 13.06
CA MET A 259 -12.24 -3.56 13.58
C MET A 259 -13.61 -3.52 14.27
N SER A 260 -14.61 -4.25 13.78
CA SER A 260 -15.96 -4.30 14.39
C SER A 260 -15.99 -5.02 15.73
N ARG A 261 -15.11 -6.02 15.93
CA ARG A 261 -15.03 -6.79 17.18
C ARG A 261 -14.29 -6.08 18.32
N ARG A 262 -13.54 -5.03 18.00
CA ARG A 262 -12.72 -4.28 18.96
C ARG A 262 -13.31 -2.90 19.33
N GLY A 263 -14.45 -2.59 18.83
CA GLY A 263 -15.28 -1.45 19.24
C GLY A 263 -16.50 -1.93 19.95
#